data_bafb6e273b65c19387e7d95c19d8a7d8
#
_entry.id   bafb6e273b65c19387e7d95c19d8a7d8
#
_cell.length_a   1.000
_cell.length_b   1.000
_cell.length_c   1.000
_cell.angle_alpha   90.00
_cell.angle_beta   90.00
_cell.angle_gamma   90.00
#
_symmetry.space_group_name_H-M   'P 1'
#
loop_
_entity.id
_entity.type
_entity.pdbx_description
1 polymer ?
#
loop_
_entity_poly.entity_id
_entity_poly.type
_entity_poly.pdbx_seq_one_letter_code
_entity_poly.pdbx_strand_id
1 'polypeptide(L)'
;MMGFQQPSKIQEAALPVLLSDPPQDIIAQSQSGTGKTATFLLAMLQRLNPSQKEPQCIVVAPTFELAQQIGDVAKQMAAYLPDVQIRFAVKGESVQNNATKFTEQLIIGTPGKMLDWILRNYIDTSRIIAFALDEADVMISQQGYQDKSILIHNNIIAANPNCQCMLFSATFSDSVFQFAGKLIADPIIIT
;
A
#
# COMPACT_ATOMS: atom_id res chain seq x y z
N MET A 1 -1.02 23.97 1.77
CA MET A 1 -1.33 23.47 0.39
C MET A 1 -0.19 22.59 -0.05
N MET A 2 -0.46 21.38 -0.60
CA MET A 2 0.58 20.44 -1.08
C MET A 2 1.21 20.83 -2.43
N GLY A 3 0.85 21.98 -3.02
CA GLY A 3 1.42 22.49 -4.27
C GLY A 3 0.95 21.80 -5.55
N PHE A 4 -0.02 20.86 -5.47
CA PHE A 4 -0.60 20.26 -6.66
C PHE A 4 -1.47 21.28 -7.40
N GLN A 5 -1.08 21.62 -8.62
CA GLN A 5 -1.84 22.54 -9.48
C GLN A 5 -2.61 21.82 -10.58
N GLN A 6 -2.07 20.72 -11.08
CA GLN A 6 -2.67 19.85 -12.09
C GLN A 6 -2.33 18.40 -11.79
N PRO A 7 -3.20 17.43 -12.13
CA PRO A 7 -2.87 16.03 -12.00
C PRO A 7 -1.71 15.66 -12.92
N SER A 8 -0.84 14.77 -12.45
CA SER A 8 0.20 14.19 -13.29
C SER A 8 -0.38 13.12 -14.22
N LYS A 9 0.38 12.71 -15.25
CA LYS A 9 -0.06 11.66 -16.19
C LYS A 9 -0.49 10.38 -15.50
N ILE A 10 0.28 9.93 -14.49
CA ILE A 10 -0.09 8.73 -13.72
C ILE A 10 -1.37 8.93 -12.92
N GLN A 11 -1.61 10.11 -12.38
CA GLN A 11 -2.84 10.44 -11.66
C GLN A 11 -4.04 10.46 -12.60
N GLU A 12 -3.91 11.07 -13.78
CA GLU A 12 -4.97 11.11 -14.78
C GLU A 12 -5.37 9.72 -15.27
N ALA A 13 -4.37 8.84 -15.47
CA ALA A 13 -4.62 7.49 -15.94
C ALA A 13 -5.13 6.54 -14.84
N ALA A 14 -4.55 6.60 -13.64
CA ALA A 14 -4.82 5.63 -12.59
C ALA A 14 -6.03 5.96 -11.71
N LEU A 15 -6.25 7.24 -11.37
CA LEU A 15 -7.32 7.59 -10.43
C LEU A 15 -8.72 7.19 -10.90
N PRO A 16 -9.12 7.36 -12.17
CA PRO A 16 -10.44 6.90 -12.62
C PRO A 16 -10.64 5.39 -12.43
N VAL A 17 -9.58 4.60 -12.61
CA VAL A 17 -9.59 3.15 -12.43
C VAL A 17 -9.66 2.79 -10.95
N LEU A 18 -8.79 3.40 -10.13
CA LEU A 18 -8.69 3.13 -8.70
C LEU A 18 -9.95 3.53 -7.93
N LEU A 19 -10.64 4.57 -8.38
CA LEU A 19 -11.84 5.11 -7.74
C LEU A 19 -13.14 4.56 -8.37
N SER A 20 -13.04 3.62 -9.31
CA SER A 20 -14.23 2.96 -9.90
C SER A 20 -14.97 2.12 -8.85
N ASP A 21 -16.24 1.83 -9.16
CA ASP A 21 -17.07 0.91 -8.36
C ASP A 21 -17.61 -0.20 -9.29
N PRO A 22 -17.21 -1.46 -9.11
CA PRO A 22 -16.23 -1.94 -8.12
C PRO A 22 -14.79 -1.46 -8.41
N PRO A 23 -13.95 -1.35 -7.36
CA PRO A 23 -12.56 -0.92 -7.53
C PRO A 23 -11.77 -1.96 -8.34
N GLN A 24 -10.89 -1.48 -9.21
CA GLN A 24 -10.07 -2.30 -10.08
C GLN A 24 -8.64 -2.39 -9.56
N ASP A 25 -8.01 -3.53 -9.77
CA ASP A 25 -6.60 -3.74 -9.49
C ASP A 25 -5.73 -3.15 -10.59
N ILE A 26 -4.59 -2.57 -10.24
CA ILE A 26 -3.67 -1.99 -11.21
C ILE A 26 -2.23 -2.44 -11.04
N ILE A 27 -1.53 -2.49 -12.17
CA ILE A 27 -0.08 -2.48 -12.24
C ILE A 27 0.33 -1.22 -13.00
N ALA A 28 1.07 -0.32 -12.37
CA ALA A 28 1.41 0.97 -12.95
C ALA A 28 2.92 1.17 -13.06
N GLN A 29 3.38 1.50 -14.27
CA GLN A 29 4.75 1.95 -14.48
C GLN A 29 4.84 3.45 -14.22
N SER A 30 5.66 3.82 -13.25
CA SER A 30 5.82 5.23 -12.90
C SER A 30 7.16 5.48 -12.21
N GLN A 31 7.93 6.39 -12.76
CA GLN A 31 9.21 6.81 -12.20
C GLN A 31 9.02 7.53 -10.86
N SER A 32 10.10 7.65 -10.09
CA SER A 32 10.10 8.45 -8.86
C SER A 32 9.78 9.92 -9.17
N GLY A 33 9.01 10.56 -8.29
CA GLY A 33 8.64 11.98 -8.43
C GLY A 33 7.47 12.28 -9.39
N THR A 34 6.83 11.27 -10.00
CA THR A 34 5.71 11.47 -10.93
C THR A 34 4.34 11.58 -10.25
N GLY A 35 4.28 11.46 -8.92
CA GLY A 35 3.03 11.56 -8.16
C GLY A 35 2.36 10.21 -7.84
N LYS A 36 3.02 9.05 -8.07
CA LYS A 36 2.47 7.71 -7.76
C LYS A 36 2.04 7.57 -6.30
N THR A 37 2.84 8.08 -5.35
CA THR A 37 2.52 8.01 -3.91
C THR A 37 1.21 8.70 -3.59
N ALA A 38 1.01 9.92 -4.12
CA ALA A 38 -0.27 10.62 -3.95
C ALA A 38 -1.43 9.89 -4.63
N THR A 39 -1.18 9.18 -5.75
CA THR A 39 -2.20 8.42 -6.47
C THR A 39 -2.80 7.31 -5.60
N PHE A 40 -1.98 6.39 -5.09
CA PHE A 40 -2.51 5.29 -4.29
C PHE A 40 -3.00 5.75 -2.92
N LEU A 41 -2.34 6.72 -2.30
CA LEU A 41 -2.81 7.27 -1.02
C LEU A 41 -4.17 7.95 -1.16
N LEU A 42 -4.42 8.69 -2.24
CA LEU A 42 -5.71 9.32 -2.50
C LEU A 42 -6.81 8.26 -2.63
N ALA A 43 -6.55 7.20 -3.39
CA ALA A 43 -7.51 6.10 -3.55
C ALA A 43 -7.82 5.41 -2.20
N MET A 44 -6.79 5.18 -1.38
CA MET A 44 -6.94 4.59 -0.05
C MET A 44 -7.73 5.50 0.90
N LEU A 45 -7.32 6.77 1.02
CA LEU A 45 -7.94 7.74 1.93
C LEU A 45 -9.41 8.03 1.58
N GLN A 46 -9.74 7.99 0.29
CA GLN A 46 -11.13 8.16 -0.18
C GLN A 46 -12.05 7.01 0.26
N ARG A 47 -11.50 5.80 0.41
CA ARG A 47 -12.28 4.59 0.66
C ARG A 47 -12.30 4.14 2.11
N LEU A 48 -11.30 4.49 2.90
CA LEU A 48 -11.27 4.09 4.31
C LEU A 48 -12.36 4.80 5.13
N ASN A 49 -12.83 4.11 6.17
CA ASN A 49 -13.78 4.67 7.13
C ASN A 49 -13.04 5.13 8.39
N PRO A 50 -12.91 6.46 8.62
CA PRO A 50 -12.20 7.00 9.79
C PRO A 50 -12.79 6.59 11.14
N SER A 51 -14.08 6.26 11.17
CA SER A 51 -14.78 5.87 12.42
C SER A 51 -14.43 4.45 12.87
N GLN A 52 -13.95 3.60 11.96
CA GLN A 52 -13.51 2.24 12.27
C GLN A 52 -12.05 2.28 12.72
N LYS A 53 -11.82 2.01 13.99
CA LYS A 53 -10.48 2.02 14.61
C LYS A 53 -9.79 0.66 14.42
N GLU A 54 -9.46 0.36 13.17
CA GLU A 54 -8.80 -0.89 12.74
C GLU A 54 -8.03 -0.65 11.44
N PRO A 55 -6.98 -1.44 11.13
CA PRO A 55 -6.29 -1.36 9.87
C PRO A 55 -7.22 -1.69 8.69
N GLN A 56 -7.23 -0.80 7.69
CA GLN A 56 -8.04 -0.92 6.47
C GLN A 56 -7.19 -0.85 5.21
N CYS A 57 -6.04 -0.17 5.28
CA CYS A 57 -5.13 -0.02 4.16
C CYS A 57 -3.71 -0.37 4.55
N ILE A 58 -3.00 -1.09 3.68
CA ILE A 58 -1.60 -1.46 3.85
C ILE A 58 -0.79 -0.97 2.66
N VAL A 59 0.34 -0.30 2.95
CA VAL A 59 1.35 0.07 1.97
C VAL A 59 2.67 -0.60 2.33
N VAL A 60 3.27 -1.32 1.37
CA VAL A 60 4.57 -1.98 1.53
C VAL A 60 5.58 -1.29 0.63
N ALA A 61 6.68 -0.85 1.24
CA ALA A 61 7.82 -0.19 0.59
C ALA A 61 9.12 -0.95 0.88
N PRO A 62 10.12 -0.94 -0.04
CA PRO A 62 11.34 -1.73 0.13
C PRO A 62 12.27 -1.22 1.23
N THR A 63 12.21 0.06 1.58
CA THR A 63 13.12 0.66 2.54
C THR A 63 12.38 1.44 3.63
N PHE A 64 13.06 1.62 4.77
CA PHE A 64 12.57 2.46 5.86
C PHE A 64 12.34 3.90 5.38
N GLU A 65 13.30 4.44 4.64
CA GLU A 65 13.30 5.81 4.14
C GLU A 65 12.09 6.05 3.21
N LEU A 66 11.80 5.12 2.32
CA LEU A 66 10.64 5.24 1.43
C LEU A 66 9.33 5.11 2.22
N ALA A 67 9.24 4.18 3.17
CA ALA A 67 8.07 4.06 4.05
C ALA A 67 7.82 5.37 4.82
N GLN A 68 8.88 6.01 5.31
CA GLN A 68 8.81 7.30 6.00
C GLN A 68 8.30 8.41 5.06
N GLN A 69 8.86 8.50 3.85
CA GLN A 69 8.42 9.48 2.84
C GLN A 69 6.95 9.30 2.48
N ILE A 70 6.50 8.07 2.26
CA ILE A 70 5.09 7.76 1.99
C ILE A 70 4.22 8.20 3.18
N GLY A 71 4.65 7.91 4.40
CA GLY A 71 3.93 8.31 5.61
C GLY A 71 3.83 9.82 5.80
N ASP A 72 4.87 10.57 5.44
CA ASP A 72 4.84 12.03 5.53
C ASP A 72 3.86 12.63 4.50
N VAL A 73 3.81 12.08 3.29
CA VAL A 73 2.79 12.45 2.29
C VAL A 73 1.40 12.07 2.79
N ALA A 74 1.22 10.87 3.35
CA ALA A 74 -0.07 10.42 3.89
C ALA A 74 -0.58 11.33 5.02
N LYS A 75 0.29 11.76 5.95
CA LYS A 75 -0.06 12.71 7.01
C LYS A 75 -0.51 14.05 6.45
N GLN A 76 0.19 14.58 5.43
CA GLN A 76 -0.20 15.82 4.78
C GLN A 76 -1.56 15.70 4.07
N MET A 77 -1.82 14.59 3.38
CA MET A 77 -3.10 14.33 2.70
C MET A 77 -4.24 14.13 3.70
N ALA A 78 -3.98 13.47 4.83
CA ALA A 78 -4.95 13.24 5.90
C ALA A 78 -5.13 14.44 6.84
N ALA A 79 -4.52 15.59 6.60
CA ALA A 79 -4.58 16.76 7.47
C ALA A 79 -6.02 17.26 7.77
N TYR A 80 -6.96 16.98 6.87
CA TYR A 80 -8.38 17.30 7.03
C TYR A 80 -9.25 16.09 7.41
N LEU A 81 -8.61 14.97 7.75
CA LEU A 81 -9.24 13.74 8.21
C LEU A 81 -8.70 13.40 9.62
N PRO A 82 -9.10 14.15 10.66
CA PRO A 82 -8.46 14.11 12.00
C PRO A 82 -8.58 12.75 12.68
N ASP A 83 -9.54 11.92 12.29
CA ASP A 83 -9.76 10.58 12.84
C ASP A 83 -8.91 9.51 12.17
N VAL A 84 -8.23 9.82 11.05
CA VAL A 84 -7.34 8.89 10.36
C VAL A 84 -5.98 8.88 11.06
N GLN A 85 -5.56 7.69 11.45
CA GLN A 85 -4.26 7.46 12.09
C GLN A 85 -3.39 6.55 11.22
N ILE A 86 -2.08 6.79 11.27
CA ILE A 86 -1.08 6.10 10.47
C ILE A 86 -0.08 5.44 11.41
N ARG A 87 0.22 4.17 11.16
CA ARG A 87 1.24 3.41 11.89
C ARG A 87 2.34 2.95 10.94
N PHE A 88 3.59 2.97 11.41
CA PHE A 88 4.74 2.50 10.66
C PHE A 88 5.14 1.09 11.08
N ALA A 89 5.13 0.15 10.13
CA ALA A 89 5.61 -1.21 10.29
C ALA A 89 7.07 -1.33 9.83
N VAL A 90 7.99 -0.78 10.61
CA VAL A 90 9.42 -0.70 10.29
C VAL A 90 10.29 -1.23 11.44
N LYS A 91 11.55 -1.55 11.14
CA LYS A 91 12.49 -2.03 12.15
C LYS A 91 12.68 -0.98 13.26
N GLY A 92 12.62 -1.41 14.51
CA GLY A 92 12.71 -0.54 15.68
C GLY A 92 11.38 -0.14 16.28
N GLU A 93 10.30 -0.20 15.50
CA GLU A 93 8.96 0.02 16.05
C GLU A 93 8.55 -1.15 16.96
N SER A 94 8.14 -0.79 18.17
CA SER A 94 7.68 -1.73 19.19
C SER A 94 6.16 -1.69 19.32
N VAL A 95 5.59 -2.84 19.66
CA VAL A 95 4.19 -2.95 20.05
C VAL A 95 4.13 -2.83 21.57
N GLN A 96 3.21 -2.01 22.09
CA GLN A 96 2.99 -1.92 23.53
C GLN A 96 2.65 -3.31 24.09
N ASN A 97 3.18 -3.64 25.28
CA ASN A 97 3.07 -4.98 25.86
C ASN A 97 1.64 -5.51 26.02
N ASN A 98 0.63 -4.65 26.01
CA ASN A 98 -0.79 -5.02 26.15
C ASN A 98 -1.61 -4.82 24.87
N ALA A 99 -0.99 -4.46 23.73
CA ALA A 99 -1.72 -4.29 22.48
C ALA A 99 -2.15 -5.67 21.94
N THR A 100 -3.45 -5.83 21.72
CA THR A 100 -4.01 -7.04 21.10
C THR A 100 -4.18 -6.87 19.60
N LYS A 101 -4.57 -5.69 19.15
CA LYS A 101 -4.73 -5.30 17.74
C LYS A 101 -4.42 -3.82 17.55
N PHE A 102 -4.06 -3.45 16.34
CA PHE A 102 -3.86 -2.03 15.99
C PHE A 102 -5.19 -1.35 15.70
N THR A 103 -5.22 -0.04 15.95
CA THR A 103 -6.39 0.82 15.76
C THR A 103 -6.22 1.84 14.65
N GLU A 104 -5.00 1.98 14.13
CA GLU A 104 -4.68 2.89 13.03
C GLU A 104 -5.17 2.33 11.71
N GLN A 105 -5.83 3.15 10.89
CA GLN A 105 -6.47 2.73 9.65
C GLN A 105 -5.49 2.47 8.51
N LEU A 106 -4.35 3.16 8.48
CA LEU A 106 -3.33 3.02 7.46
C LEU A 106 -2.02 2.53 8.06
N ILE A 107 -1.55 1.38 7.59
CA ILE A 107 -0.26 0.81 8.00
C ILE A 107 0.72 0.91 6.83
N ILE A 108 1.87 1.54 7.05
CA ILE A 108 2.92 1.72 6.04
C ILE A 108 4.20 1.09 6.56
N GLY A 109 4.86 0.25 5.77
CA GLY A 109 6.09 -0.36 6.28
C GLY A 109 6.85 -1.21 5.28
N THR A 110 7.84 -1.92 5.82
CA THR A 110 8.69 -2.83 5.06
C THR A 110 8.16 -4.27 5.13
N PRO A 111 8.49 -5.13 4.14
CA PRO A 111 7.92 -6.48 4.04
C PRO A 111 8.12 -7.33 5.30
N GLY A 112 9.31 -7.27 5.91
CA GLY A 112 9.63 -8.10 7.06
C GLY A 112 8.79 -7.77 8.30
N LYS A 113 8.66 -6.49 8.64
CA LYS A 113 7.90 -6.06 9.82
C LYS A 113 6.40 -6.16 9.60
N MET A 114 5.94 -5.85 8.39
CA MET A 114 4.52 -6.00 8.02
C MET A 114 4.06 -7.44 8.16
N LEU A 115 4.81 -8.39 7.61
CA LEU A 115 4.51 -9.81 7.72
C LEU A 115 4.55 -10.30 9.18
N ASP A 116 5.55 -9.87 9.98
CA ASP A 116 5.62 -10.20 11.40
C ASP A 116 4.34 -9.77 12.15
N TRP A 117 3.85 -8.57 11.89
CA TRP A 117 2.64 -8.07 12.54
C TRP A 117 1.35 -8.76 12.08
N ILE A 118 1.27 -9.15 10.82
CA ILE A 118 0.15 -9.97 10.31
C ILE A 118 0.15 -11.35 10.98
N LEU A 119 1.29 -12.04 11.01
CA LEU A 119 1.41 -13.37 11.59
C LEU A 119 1.18 -13.39 13.11
N ARG A 120 1.42 -12.29 13.80
CA ARG A 120 1.11 -12.10 15.22
C ARG A 120 -0.31 -11.63 15.49
N ASN A 121 -1.16 -11.52 14.45
CA ASN A 121 -2.55 -11.05 14.55
C ASN A 121 -2.74 -9.62 15.08
N TYR A 122 -1.72 -8.75 15.00
CA TYR A 122 -1.91 -7.34 15.28
C TYR A 122 -2.73 -6.63 14.22
N ILE A 123 -2.70 -7.14 12.96
CA ILE A 123 -3.46 -6.67 11.82
C ILE A 123 -4.49 -7.75 11.44
N ASP A 124 -5.76 -7.39 11.44
CA ASP A 124 -6.83 -8.25 10.96
C ASP A 124 -6.93 -8.12 9.43
N THR A 125 -6.40 -9.10 8.72
CA THR A 125 -6.35 -9.06 7.24
C THR A 125 -7.73 -9.12 6.58
N SER A 126 -8.77 -9.59 7.28
CA SER A 126 -10.14 -9.58 6.77
C SER A 126 -10.73 -8.16 6.63
N ARG A 127 -10.13 -7.19 7.29
CA ARG A 127 -10.55 -5.78 7.28
C ARG A 127 -9.78 -4.92 6.28
N ILE A 128 -8.76 -5.47 5.65
CA ILE A 128 -7.95 -4.74 4.66
C ILE A 128 -8.71 -4.62 3.34
N ILE A 129 -9.03 -3.39 2.95
CA ILE A 129 -9.79 -3.06 1.73
C ILE A 129 -8.89 -2.64 0.58
N ALA A 130 -7.66 -2.20 0.87
CA ALA A 130 -6.68 -1.81 -0.15
C ALA A 130 -5.25 -2.16 0.28
N PHE A 131 -4.50 -2.70 -0.66
CA PHE A 131 -3.09 -3.06 -0.52
C PHE A 131 -2.28 -2.43 -1.64
N ALA A 132 -1.22 -1.68 -1.33
CA ALA A 132 -0.30 -1.12 -2.30
C ALA A 132 1.12 -1.62 -2.07
N LEU A 133 1.81 -1.92 -3.16
CA LEU A 133 3.21 -2.27 -3.17
C LEU A 133 3.95 -1.26 -4.05
N ASP A 134 4.84 -0.48 -3.45
CA ASP A 134 5.64 0.52 -4.16
C ASP A 134 7.05 0.02 -4.44
N GLU A 135 7.62 0.46 -5.55
CA GLU A 135 8.95 0.07 -6.05
C GLU A 135 9.14 -1.46 -6.14
N ALA A 136 8.23 -2.12 -6.88
CA ALA A 136 8.25 -3.57 -7.06
C ALA A 136 9.57 -4.10 -7.66
N ASP A 137 10.22 -3.35 -8.53
CA ASP A 137 11.55 -3.65 -9.09
C ASP A 137 12.64 -3.71 -8.00
N VAL A 138 12.61 -2.80 -7.04
CA VAL A 138 13.52 -2.83 -5.88
C VAL A 138 13.18 -4.00 -4.96
N MET A 139 11.91 -4.31 -4.75
CA MET A 139 11.47 -5.48 -3.95
C MET A 139 12.04 -6.79 -4.49
N ILE A 140 12.07 -6.95 -5.81
CA ILE A 140 12.59 -8.16 -6.45
C ILE A 140 14.10 -8.28 -6.26
N SER A 141 14.83 -7.17 -6.29
CA SER A 141 16.29 -7.15 -6.16
C SER A 141 16.79 -7.43 -4.74
N GLN A 142 15.92 -7.33 -3.74
CA GLN A 142 16.26 -7.55 -2.34
C GLN A 142 15.91 -8.97 -1.88
N GLN A 143 16.88 -9.66 -1.30
CA GLN A 143 16.72 -11.04 -0.85
C GLN A 143 15.55 -11.21 0.14
N GLY A 144 14.61 -12.08 -0.20
CA GLY A 144 13.47 -12.45 0.63
C GLY A 144 12.34 -11.41 0.70
N TYR A 145 12.44 -10.25 0.03
CA TYR A 145 11.38 -9.25 0.04
C TYR A 145 10.24 -9.64 -0.89
N GLN A 146 10.56 -10.22 -2.05
CA GLN A 146 9.57 -10.76 -2.97
C GLN A 146 8.67 -11.80 -2.26
N ASP A 147 9.26 -12.80 -1.60
CA ASP A 147 8.51 -13.85 -0.93
C ASP A 147 7.65 -13.33 0.20
N LYS A 148 8.18 -12.41 1.02
CA LYS A 148 7.43 -11.78 2.09
C LYS A 148 6.26 -10.94 1.57
N SER A 149 6.43 -10.21 0.48
CA SER A 149 5.36 -9.44 -0.16
C SER A 149 4.25 -10.34 -0.69
N ILE A 150 4.60 -11.49 -1.28
CA ILE A 150 3.63 -12.51 -1.71
C ILE A 150 2.88 -13.09 -0.50
N LEU A 151 3.58 -13.41 0.60
CA LEU A 151 2.94 -13.93 1.81
C LEU A 151 1.98 -12.89 2.44
N ILE A 152 2.34 -11.61 2.48
CA ILE A 152 1.47 -10.55 2.96
C ILE A 152 0.19 -10.51 2.11
N HIS A 153 0.35 -10.42 0.78
CA HIS A 153 -0.76 -10.40 -0.16
C HIS A 153 -1.67 -11.63 0.02
N ASN A 154 -1.10 -12.84 0.05
CA ASN A 154 -1.87 -14.07 0.18
C ASN A 154 -2.67 -14.14 1.50
N ASN A 155 -2.11 -13.65 2.62
CA ASN A 155 -2.86 -13.54 3.88
C ASN A 155 -4.05 -12.57 3.75
N ILE A 156 -3.88 -11.46 3.04
CA ILE A 156 -4.95 -10.48 2.84
C ILE A 156 -6.03 -11.07 1.95
N ILE A 157 -5.69 -11.59 0.77
CA ILE A 157 -6.66 -12.09 -0.21
C ILE A 157 -7.38 -13.35 0.28
N ALA A 158 -6.73 -14.21 1.05
CA ALA A 158 -7.38 -15.36 1.68
C ALA A 158 -8.47 -14.93 2.67
N ALA A 159 -8.29 -13.82 3.38
CA ALA A 159 -9.24 -13.30 4.35
C ALA A 159 -10.26 -12.32 3.72
N ASN A 160 -9.86 -11.53 2.73
CA ASN A 160 -10.72 -10.62 1.97
C ASN A 160 -10.39 -10.64 0.48
N PRO A 161 -11.04 -11.48 -0.33
CA PRO A 161 -10.82 -11.58 -1.78
C PRO A 161 -11.15 -10.28 -2.55
N ASN A 162 -11.91 -9.36 -1.96
CA ASN A 162 -12.30 -8.09 -2.59
C ASN A 162 -11.34 -6.94 -2.25
N CYS A 163 -10.20 -7.23 -1.62
CA CYS A 163 -9.18 -6.21 -1.37
C CYS A 163 -8.61 -5.71 -2.69
N GLN A 164 -8.64 -4.40 -2.91
CA GLN A 164 -8.03 -3.78 -4.08
C GLN A 164 -6.50 -3.84 -3.98
N CYS A 165 -5.85 -4.35 -5.03
CA CYS A 165 -4.40 -4.48 -5.10
C CYS A 165 -3.80 -3.49 -6.10
N MET A 166 -2.77 -2.77 -5.68
CA MET A 166 -2.06 -1.77 -6.47
C MET A 166 -0.57 -2.05 -6.45
N LEU A 167 0.05 -2.19 -7.60
CA LEU A 167 1.49 -2.39 -7.73
C LEU A 167 2.09 -1.28 -8.57
N PHE A 168 3.12 -0.63 -8.03
CA PHE A 168 3.87 0.44 -8.69
C PHE A 168 5.33 0.03 -8.87
N SER A 169 5.88 0.29 -10.06
CA SER A 169 7.27 0.00 -10.39
C SER A 169 7.84 1.06 -11.34
N ALA A 170 9.13 1.38 -11.22
CA ALA A 170 9.79 2.26 -12.17
C ALA A 170 10.08 1.56 -13.49
N THR A 171 10.24 0.24 -13.47
CA THR A 171 10.53 -0.58 -14.66
C THR A 171 9.53 -1.72 -14.78
N PHE A 172 9.31 -2.17 -16.03
CA PHE A 172 8.49 -3.34 -16.35
C PHE A 172 9.33 -4.41 -17.06
N SER A 173 10.30 -4.97 -16.33
CA SER A 173 11.05 -6.13 -16.78
C SER A 173 10.20 -7.41 -16.68
N ASP A 174 10.63 -8.48 -17.37
CA ASP A 174 9.96 -9.79 -17.28
C ASP A 174 9.85 -10.29 -15.82
N SER A 175 10.86 -10.02 -14.99
CA SER A 175 10.83 -10.37 -13.57
C SER A 175 9.78 -9.59 -12.78
N VAL A 176 9.57 -8.31 -13.11
CA VAL A 176 8.50 -7.50 -12.51
C VAL A 176 7.13 -8.04 -12.93
N PHE A 177 6.94 -8.37 -14.21
CA PHE A 177 5.69 -8.97 -14.69
C PHE A 177 5.40 -10.33 -14.04
N GLN A 178 6.41 -11.19 -13.91
CA GLN A 178 6.26 -12.48 -13.23
C GLN A 178 5.91 -12.32 -11.76
N PHE A 179 6.51 -11.35 -11.07
CA PHE A 179 6.18 -11.04 -9.69
C PHE A 179 4.76 -10.47 -9.56
N ALA A 180 4.42 -9.50 -10.39
CA ALA A 180 3.10 -8.88 -10.41
C ALA A 180 2.00 -9.91 -10.69
N GLY A 181 2.21 -10.84 -11.62
CA GLY A 181 1.28 -11.92 -11.93
C GLY A 181 1.04 -12.93 -10.80
N LYS A 182 1.93 -12.98 -9.80
CA LYS A 182 1.70 -13.77 -8.56
C LYS A 182 0.80 -13.06 -7.55
N LEU A 183 0.64 -11.74 -7.69
CA LEU A 183 -0.13 -10.89 -6.79
C LEU A 183 -1.49 -10.52 -7.40
N ILE A 184 -1.56 -10.19 -8.67
CA ILE A 184 -2.75 -9.66 -9.34
C ILE A 184 -3.02 -10.49 -10.58
N ALA A 185 -4.18 -11.15 -10.61
CA ALA A 185 -4.51 -12.10 -11.69
C ALA A 185 -4.96 -11.40 -12.98
N ASP A 186 -5.69 -10.29 -12.88
CA ASP A 186 -6.26 -9.56 -14.03
C ASP A 186 -6.16 -8.04 -13.83
N PRO A 187 -4.93 -7.48 -13.84
CA PRO A 187 -4.72 -6.06 -13.55
C PRO A 187 -5.02 -5.19 -14.75
N ILE A 188 -5.47 -3.96 -14.51
CA ILE A 188 -5.35 -2.90 -15.49
C ILE A 188 -3.90 -2.41 -15.51
N ILE A 189 -3.25 -2.48 -16.66
CA ILE A 189 -1.85 -2.06 -16.84
C ILE A 189 -1.82 -0.61 -17.28
N ILE A 190 -1.08 0.22 -16.56
CA ILE A 190 -0.88 1.64 -16.83
C ILE A 190 0.61 1.89 -17.07
N THR A 191 0.97 2.44 -18.24
CA THR A 191 2.35 2.73 -18.65
C THR A 191 2.54 4.18 -19.06
#